data_ee3fdd970db995d940b0e956de142a9c
#
_entry.id   ee3fdd970db995d940b0e956de142a9c
#
_cell.length_a   1.000
_cell.length_b   1.000
_cell.length_c   1.000
_cell.angle_alpha   90.00
_cell.angle_beta   90.00
_cell.angle_gamma   90.00
#
_symmetry.space_group_name_H-M   'P 1'
#
loop_
_entity.id
_entity.type
_entity.pdbx_description
1 polymer ?
#
loop_
_entity_poly.entity_id
_entity_poly.type
_entity_poly.pdbx_seq_one_letter_code
_entity_poly.pdbx_strand_id
1 'polypeptide(L)'
;ALPILPDRIGRLSRITGLKYNKLTIRASRTKWGSCTGTNNISLSLFLMTLPEHLRDFVIVHELCHTVHHDHSPKFHALVDRLVGGNEKALNRELKAFSIRG
;
A
#
# COMPACT_ATOMS: atom_id res chain seq x y z
N ALA A 1 17.77 1.35 2.97
CA ALA A 1 16.38 1.77 2.61
C ALA A 1 15.80 0.90 1.50
N LEU A 2 16.64 0.53 0.54
CA LEU A 2 16.17 -0.19 -0.63
C LEU A 2 15.61 -1.58 -0.33
N PRO A 3 16.23 -2.41 0.55
CA PRO A 3 15.65 -3.73 0.82
C PRO A 3 14.42 -3.70 1.74
N ILE A 4 14.16 -2.58 2.43
CA ILE A 4 13.07 -2.53 3.40
C ILE A 4 11.71 -2.66 2.71
N LEU A 5 11.46 -1.89 1.65
CA LEU A 5 10.17 -1.94 0.96
C LEU A 5 9.93 -3.27 0.25
N PRO A 6 10.89 -3.81 -0.53
CA PRO A 6 10.69 -5.13 -1.14
C PRO A 6 10.48 -6.23 -0.10
N ASP A 7 11.25 -6.23 0.98
CA ASP A 7 11.09 -7.22 2.04
C ASP A 7 9.73 -7.11 2.71
N ARG A 8 9.27 -5.88 2.97
CA ARG A 8 8.02 -5.66 3.68
C ARG A 8 6.82 -6.05 2.83
N ILE A 9 6.81 -5.70 1.53
CA ILE A 9 5.70 -6.10 0.66
C ILE A 9 5.69 -7.61 0.47
N GLY A 10 6.86 -8.24 0.36
CA GLY A 10 6.95 -9.69 0.27
C GLY A 10 6.36 -10.38 1.50
N ARG A 11 6.66 -9.84 2.69
CA ARG A 11 6.14 -10.37 3.94
C ARG A 11 4.62 -10.19 4.04
N LEU A 12 4.13 -8.99 3.74
CA LEU A 12 2.71 -8.70 3.79
C LEU A 12 1.94 -9.50 2.73
N SER A 13 2.53 -9.72 1.57
CA SER A 13 1.95 -10.58 0.54
C SER A 13 1.75 -12.00 1.07
N ARG A 14 2.72 -12.55 1.79
CA ARG A 14 2.60 -13.88 2.37
C ARG A 14 1.55 -13.92 3.49
N ILE A 15 1.53 -12.91 4.34
CA ILE A 15 0.59 -12.84 5.47
C ILE A 15 -0.85 -12.71 4.97
N THR A 16 -1.09 -11.87 3.98
CA THR A 16 -2.44 -11.61 3.46
C THR A 16 -2.89 -12.61 2.41
N GLY A 17 -1.97 -13.37 1.84
CA GLY A 17 -2.27 -14.27 0.73
C GLY A 17 -2.47 -13.55 -0.61
N LEU A 18 -2.24 -12.25 -0.67
CA LEU A 18 -2.40 -11.46 -1.88
C LEU A 18 -1.08 -11.40 -2.63
N LYS A 19 -1.11 -11.79 -3.90
CA LYS A 19 0.10 -11.86 -4.74
C LYS A 19 0.15 -10.73 -5.74
N TYR A 20 1.34 -10.19 -5.95
CA TYR A 20 1.59 -9.19 -6.97
C TYR A 20 2.55 -9.75 -8.02
N ASN A 21 2.55 -9.13 -9.21
CA ASN A 21 3.39 -9.60 -10.32
C ASN A 21 4.79 -8.99 -10.24
N LYS A 22 4.88 -7.67 -10.30
CA LYS A 22 6.16 -6.96 -10.23
C LYS A 22 6.09 -5.82 -9.24
N LEU A 23 7.24 -5.48 -8.68
CA LEU A 23 7.38 -4.33 -7.78
C LEU A 23 8.37 -3.34 -8.38
N THR A 24 7.99 -2.07 -8.41
CA THR A 24 8.86 -0.96 -8.81
C THR A 24 8.90 0.05 -7.68
N ILE A 25 10.09 0.53 -7.35
CA ILE A 25 10.26 1.61 -6.38
C ILE A 25 10.56 2.88 -7.15
N ARG A 26 9.78 3.94 -6.91
CA ARG A 26 9.91 5.20 -7.62
C ARG A 26 10.05 6.37 -6.64
N ALA A 27 10.73 7.43 -7.08
CA ALA A 27 10.81 8.67 -6.31
C ALA A 27 9.62 9.56 -6.63
N SER A 28 8.40 9.04 -6.45
CA SER A 28 7.18 9.77 -6.76
C SER A 28 6.79 10.69 -5.61
N ARG A 29 6.46 11.94 -5.94
CA ARG A 29 5.97 12.93 -4.97
C ARG A 29 4.48 13.18 -5.10
N THR A 30 3.78 12.46 -5.97
CA THR A 30 2.34 12.65 -6.20
C THR A 30 1.49 11.49 -5.69
N LYS A 31 2.08 10.31 -5.56
CA LYS A 31 1.38 9.12 -5.09
C LYS A 31 2.27 8.30 -4.18
N TRP A 32 1.69 7.78 -3.10
CA TRP A 32 2.38 6.83 -2.22
C TRP A 32 2.61 5.49 -2.91
N GLY A 33 1.69 5.08 -3.78
CA GLY A 33 1.80 3.84 -4.52
C GLY A 33 0.73 3.73 -5.58
N SER A 34 0.83 2.68 -6.40
CA SER A 34 -0.17 2.38 -7.42
C SER A 34 -0.12 0.89 -7.78
N CYS A 35 -1.18 0.41 -8.41
CA CYS A 35 -1.26 -0.97 -8.89
C CYS A 35 -1.92 -0.95 -10.26
N THR A 36 -1.29 -1.62 -11.24
CA THR A 36 -1.84 -1.72 -12.58
C THR A 36 -2.84 -2.88 -12.69
N GLY A 37 -3.60 -2.92 -13.78
CA GLY A 37 -4.52 -4.02 -14.04
C GLY A 37 -3.84 -5.37 -14.21
N THR A 38 -2.52 -5.38 -14.43
CA THR A 38 -1.73 -6.62 -14.52
C THR A 38 -1.01 -6.94 -13.22
N ASN A 39 -1.43 -6.31 -12.12
CA ASN A 39 -0.91 -6.54 -10.76
C ASN A 39 0.57 -6.17 -10.59
N ASN A 40 1.01 -5.17 -11.33
CA ASN A 40 2.33 -4.56 -11.13
C ASN A 40 2.16 -3.42 -10.12
N ILE A 41 2.88 -3.50 -9.01
CA ILE A 41 2.79 -2.53 -7.93
C ILE A 41 3.97 -1.59 -7.99
N SER A 42 3.71 -0.29 -7.87
CA SER A 42 4.72 0.74 -7.70
C SER A 42 4.58 1.33 -6.32
N LEU A 43 5.69 1.48 -5.60
CA LEU A 43 5.71 2.11 -4.28
C LEU A 43 6.64 3.30 -4.32
N SER A 44 6.25 4.37 -3.64
CA SER A 44 7.08 5.57 -3.55
C SER A 44 8.21 5.35 -2.54
N LEU A 45 9.40 5.79 -2.91
CA LEU A 45 10.52 5.81 -1.99
C LEU A 45 10.21 6.64 -0.74
N PHE A 46 9.35 7.63 -0.86
CA PHE A 46 8.95 8.51 0.24
C PHE A 46 8.10 7.80 1.29
N LEU A 47 7.66 6.57 1.04
CA LEU A 47 7.04 5.75 2.08
C LEU A 47 7.96 5.58 3.28
N MET A 48 9.27 5.68 3.07
CA MET A 48 10.24 5.59 4.16
C MET A 48 10.14 6.73 5.15
N THR A 49 9.47 7.83 4.78
CA THR A 49 9.23 8.96 5.69
C THR A 49 8.02 8.76 6.59
N LEU A 50 7.20 7.74 6.31
CA LEU A 50 6.01 7.46 7.10
C LEU A 50 6.34 6.59 8.30
N PRO A 51 5.55 6.70 9.40
CA PRO A 51 5.57 5.69 10.44
C PRO A 51 5.30 4.31 9.85
N GLU A 52 5.84 3.27 10.48
CA GLU A 52 5.74 1.91 9.95
C GLU A 52 4.30 1.48 9.71
N HIS A 53 3.39 1.79 10.62
CA HIS A 53 1.99 1.37 10.50
C HIS A 53 1.29 2.02 9.29
N LEU A 54 1.66 3.25 8.92
CA LEU A 54 1.11 3.91 7.75
C LEU A 54 1.75 3.38 6.47
N ARG A 55 3.04 3.10 6.51
CA ARG A 55 3.75 2.46 5.40
C ARG A 55 3.10 1.12 5.07
N ASP A 56 2.87 0.30 6.09
CA ASP A 56 2.22 -0.99 5.91
C ASP A 56 0.80 -0.84 5.39
N PHE A 57 0.07 0.17 5.85
CA PHE A 57 -1.27 0.45 5.36
C PHE A 57 -1.27 0.73 3.85
N VAL A 58 -0.34 1.56 3.37
CA VAL A 58 -0.23 1.83 1.93
C VAL A 58 0.09 0.56 1.16
N ILE A 59 1.01 -0.26 1.66
CA ILE A 59 1.38 -1.52 1.01
C ILE A 59 0.17 -2.45 0.93
N VAL A 60 -0.58 -2.60 2.01
CA VAL A 60 -1.80 -3.43 2.03
C VAL A 60 -2.83 -2.88 1.06
N HIS A 61 -3.01 -1.56 1.00
CA HIS A 61 -3.91 -0.91 0.06
C HIS A 61 -3.59 -1.32 -1.38
N GLU A 62 -2.31 -1.27 -1.76
CA GLU A 62 -1.91 -1.65 -3.11
C GLU A 62 -2.04 -3.15 -3.36
N LEU A 63 -1.74 -3.97 -2.36
CA LEU A 63 -1.94 -5.42 -2.48
C LEU A 63 -3.42 -5.76 -2.69
N CYS A 64 -4.33 -5.05 -2.05
CA CYS A 64 -5.76 -5.28 -2.24
C CYS A 64 -6.20 -4.98 -3.66
N HIS A 65 -5.52 -4.05 -4.36
CA HIS A 65 -5.81 -3.77 -5.75
C HIS A 65 -5.44 -4.93 -6.69
N THR A 66 -4.69 -5.92 -6.25
CA THR A 66 -4.44 -7.11 -7.06
C THR A 66 -5.70 -7.98 -7.16
N VAL A 67 -6.66 -7.80 -6.27
CA VAL A 67 -7.93 -8.52 -6.28
C VAL A 67 -9.05 -7.62 -6.81
N HIS A 68 -9.11 -6.38 -6.34
CA HIS A 68 -10.11 -5.39 -6.72
C HIS A 68 -9.41 -4.16 -7.27
N HIS A 69 -9.42 -3.98 -8.60
CA HIS A 69 -8.70 -2.90 -9.26
C HIS A 69 -9.40 -1.55 -9.19
N ASP A 70 -10.56 -1.48 -8.54
CA ASP A 70 -11.31 -0.25 -8.32
C ASP A 70 -11.38 0.08 -6.83
N HIS A 71 -12.03 1.18 -6.49
CA HIS A 71 -12.27 1.58 -5.11
C HIS A 71 -13.70 1.25 -4.69
N SER A 72 -14.18 0.07 -5.09
CA SER A 72 -15.52 -0.41 -4.77
C SER A 72 -15.66 -0.73 -3.28
N PRO A 73 -16.91 -0.88 -2.79
CA PRO A 73 -17.13 -1.33 -1.41
C PRO A 73 -16.42 -2.63 -1.08
N LYS A 74 -16.29 -3.55 -2.04
CA LYS A 74 -15.57 -4.81 -1.84
C LYS A 74 -14.08 -4.57 -1.58
N PHE A 75 -13.48 -3.62 -2.31
CA PHE A 75 -12.08 -3.25 -2.08
C PHE A 75 -11.91 -2.70 -0.66
N HIS A 76 -12.73 -1.73 -0.28
CA HIS A 76 -12.64 -1.13 1.05
C HIS A 76 -12.90 -2.13 2.16
N ALA A 77 -13.82 -3.07 1.97
CA ALA A 77 -14.09 -4.12 2.95
C ALA A 77 -12.87 -5.01 3.15
N LEU A 78 -12.16 -5.34 2.04
CA LEU A 78 -10.95 -6.14 2.12
C LEU A 78 -9.84 -5.41 2.86
N VAL A 79 -9.60 -4.14 2.50
CA VAL A 79 -8.57 -3.33 3.17
C VAL A 79 -8.88 -3.23 4.67
N ASP A 80 -10.11 -2.89 5.01
CA ASP A 80 -10.52 -2.71 6.40
C ASP A 80 -10.32 -3.99 7.21
N ARG A 81 -10.67 -5.13 6.63
CA ARG A 81 -10.48 -6.42 7.31
C ARG A 81 -9.01 -6.70 7.57
N LEU A 82 -8.15 -6.43 6.58
CA LEU A 82 -6.72 -6.73 6.70
C LEU A 82 -6.00 -5.78 7.67
N VAL A 83 -6.55 -4.59 7.90
CA VAL A 83 -5.97 -3.65 8.87
C VAL A 83 -6.75 -3.61 10.19
N GLY A 84 -7.53 -4.65 10.46
CA GLY A 84 -8.19 -4.81 11.76
C GLY A 84 -9.34 -3.85 12.01
N GLY A 85 -10.03 -3.39 10.95
CA GLY A 85 -11.16 -2.47 11.08
C GLY A 85 -10.78 -1.01 11.20
N ASN A 86 -9.53 -0.67 10.88
CA ASN A 86 -8.99 0.68 11.10
C ASN A 86 -8.78 1.49 9.82
N GLU A 87 -9.36 1.08 8.69
CA GLU A 87 -9.11 1.76 7.42
C GLU A 87 -9.38 3.26 7.48
N LYS A 88 -10.52 3.66 8.03
CA LYS A 88 -10.88 5.09 8.09
C LYS A 88 -9.91 5.89 8.94
N ALA A 89 -9.53 5.36 10.09
CA ALA A 89 -8.58 6.01 10.98
C ALA A 89 -7.21 6.13 10.32
N LEU A 90 -6.75 5.07 9.66
CA LEU A 90 -5.47 5.07 8.98
C LEU A 90 -5.45 6.04 7.80
N ASN A 91 -6.53 6.11 7.03
CA ASN A 91 -6.64 7.10 5.95
C ASN A 91 -6.58 8.52 6.48
N ARG A 92 -7.27 8.79 7.59
CA ARG A 92 -7.24 10.11 8.21
C ARG A 92 -5.85 10.48 8.68
N GLU A 93 -5.15 9.53 9.29
CA GLU A 93 -3.79 9.73 9.76
C GLU A 93 -2.84 9.95 8.59
N LEU A 94 -2.99 9.18 7.51
CA LEU A 94 -2.16 9.29 6.34
C LEU A 94 -2.30 10.68 5.68
N LYS A 95 -3.49 11.25 5.69
CA LYS A 95 -3.72 12.57 5.12
C LYS A 95 -2.97 13.68 5.85
N ALA A 96 -2.56 13.45 7.09
CA ALA A 96 -1.75 14.41 7.84
C ALA A 96 -0.32 14.49 7.31
N PHE A 97 0.12 13.50 6.53
CA PHE A 97 1.43 13.48 5.91
C PHE A 97 1.32 13.90 4.45
N SER A 98 2.17 14.85 4.04
CA SER A 98 2.18 15.30 2.66
C SER A 98 3.41 14.77 1.95
N ILE A 99 3.20 14.09 0.83
CA ILE A 99 4.31 13.63 0.01
C ILE A 99 4.94 14.77 -0.78
N ARG A 100 4.20 15.86 -0.92
CA ARG A 100 4.67 17.03 -1.65
C ARG A 100 5.53 17.98 -0.83
N GLY A 101 5.67 17.69 0.44
CA GLY A 101 6.52 18.46 1.35
C GLY A 101 5.97 19.77 1.76
#